data_25e034a4c512e8a6232a7c8dce5d2155
#
_entry.id   25e034a4c512e8a6232a7c8dce5d2155
#
_cell.length_a   1.000
_cell.length_b   1.000
_cell.length_c   1.000
_cell.angle_alpha   90.00
_cell.angle_beta   90.00
_cell.angle_gamma   90.00
#
_symmetry.space_group_name_H-M   'P 1'
#
loop_
_entity.id
_entity.type
_entity.pdbx_description
1 polymer ?
#
loop_
_entity_poly.entity_id
_entity_poly.type
_entity_poly.pdbx_seq_one_letter_code
_entity_poly.pdbx_strand_id
1 'polypeptide(L)'
;MGALNSLPDEPQYVGLAEKTGFSFEQIGILHKRFKQLSNNGETLRREDFNTIPDLLCNPIRSQIIEAFFDRRNFRQTDAVGTVHEIGFGEFLVVMSHFRPPSIRLDDEQKEVIRMEKLRFLFNMHDTDNDGTITLEEYRHVVEELLSRSGALGKETAKGIADAAMLEVASISMGHMEPDEFYEGITFEHFNKLLKEFEIESRMNIRFMNMDTTTLCK
;
A
#
# COMPACT_ATOMS: atom_id res chain seq x y z
N MET A 1 15.77 -37.70 -8.57
CA MET A 1 14.43 -37.90 -7.97
C MET A 1 14.14 -36.66 -7.14
N GLY A 2 13.44 -35.71 -7.74
CA GLY A 2 13.06 -34.48 -7.05
C GLY A 2 11.86 -34.78 -6.15
N ALA A 3 12.02 -34.57 -4.87
CA ALA A 3 10.91 -34.56 -3.95
C ALA A 3 10.00 -33.38 -4.33
N LEU A 4 8.83 -33.68 -4.89
CA LEU A 4 7.71 -32.77 -4.92
C LEU A 4 7.36 -32.49 -3.46
N ASN A 5 7.84 -31.36 -2.92
CA ASN A 5 7.26 -30.80 -1.71
C ASN A 5 5.84 -30.41 -2.05
N SER A 6 4.91 -31.35 -1.90
CA SER A 6 3.49 -31.04 -1.81
C SER A 6 3.35 -30.07 -0.64
N LEU A 7 2.91 -28.85 -0.96
CA LEU A 7 2.45 -27.88 0.04
C LEU A 7 1.40 -28.60 0.89
N PRO A 8 1.47 -28.52 2.22
CA PRO A 8 0.44 -29.13 3.05
C PRO A 8 -0.92 -28.50 2.68
N ASP A 9 -1.91 -29.33 2.46
CA ASP A 9 -3.34 -28.96 2.43
C ASP A 9 -3.76 -28.57 3.86
N GLU A 10 -3.11 -27.54 4.40
CA GLU A 10 -3.42 -27.08 5.73
C GLU A 10 -4.69 -26.21 5.65
N PRO A 11 -5.71 -26.49 6.47
CA PRO A 11 -6.97 -25.73 6.48
C PRO A 11 -6.80 -24.21 6.58
N GLN A 12 -5.71 -23.79 7.21
CA GLN A 12 -5.36 -22.36 7.34
C GLN A 12 -5.08 -21.68 6.00
N TYR A 13 -4.57 -22.39 4.99
CA TYR A 13 -4.30 -21.80 3.67
C TYR A 13 -5.56 -21.64 2.84
N VAL A 14 -6.59 -22.43 3.07
CA VAL A 14 -7.88 -22.30 2.37
C VAL A 14 -8.50 -20.93 2.69
N GLY A 15 -8.64 -20.59 3.97
CA GLY A 15 -9.16 -19.28 4.38
C GLY A 15 -8.29 -18.10 3.92
N LEU A 16 -6.96 -18.28 3.87
CA LEU A 16 -6.07 -17.25 3.34
C LEU A 16 -6.21 -17.08 1.82
N ALA A 17 -6.37 -18.16 1.07
CA ALA A 17 -6.58 -18.10 -0.37
C ALA A 17 -7.91 -17.39 -0.71
N GLU A 18 -8.97 -17.69 0.00
CA GLU A 18 -10.28 -17.03 -0.15
C GLU A 18 -10.19 -15.52 0.17
N LYS A 19 -9.55 -15.18 1.29
CA LYS A 19 -9.41 -13.79 1.75
C LYS A 19 -8.55 -12.93 0.84
N THR A 20 -7.48 -13.50 0.26
CA THR A 20 -6.45 -12.74 -0.47
C THR A 20 -6.50 -12.95 -1.98
N GLY A 21 -7.17 -14.01 -2.45
CA GLY A 21 -7.23 -14.40 -3.83
C GLY A 21 -5.91 -14.96 -4.39
N PHE A 22 -4.91 -15.24 -3.55
CA PHE A 22 -3.70 -15.94 -3.97
C PHE A 22 -3.95 -17.45 -4.13
N SER A 23 -3.30 -18.07 -5.12
CA SER A 23 -3.28 -19.53 -5.22
C SER A 23 -2.43 -20.14 -4.11
N PHE A 24 -2.62 -21.43 -3.83
CA PHE A 24 -1.81 -22.15 -2.84
C PHE A 24 -0.31 -22.10 -3.17
N GLU A 25 0.05 -22.17 -4.45
CA GLU A 25 1.44 -22.04 -4.88
C GLU A 25 2.01 -20.65 -4.54
N GLN A 26 1.25 -19.59 -4.82
CA GLN A 26 1.62 -18.22 -4.51
C GLN A 26 1.75 -18.01 -2.98
N ILE A 27 0.82 -18.56 -2.20
CA ILE A 27 0.89 -18.53 -0.73
C ILE A 27 2.17 -19.22 -0.25
N GLY A 28 2.52 -20.37 -0.83
CA GLY A 28 3.75 -21.09 -0.48
C GLY A 28 5.03 -20.30 -0.80
N ILE A 29 5.05 -19.58 -1.93
CA ILE A 29 6.17 -18.70 -2.29
C ILE A 29 6.25 -17.53 -1.29
N LEU A 30 5.13 -16.88 -0.99
CA LEU A 30 5.06 -15.77 -0.03
C LEU A 30 5.42 -16.23 1.39
N HIS A 31 5.02 -17.44 1.80
CA HIS A 31 5.41 -18.01 3.09
C HIS A 31 6.93 -18.21 3.21
N LYS A 32 7.57 -18.73 2.15
CA LYS A 32 9.04 -18.84 2.13
C LYS A 32 9.70 -17.47 2.25
N ARG A 33 9.18 -16.43 1.59
CA ARG A 33 9.69 -15.06 1.69
C ARG A 33 9.49 -14.48 3.08
N PHE A 34 8.32 -14.69 3.66
CA PHE A 34 8.03 -14.31 5.03
C PHE A 34 9.04 -14.94 6.03
N LYS A 35 9.28 -16.23 5.92
CA LYS A 35 10.27 -16.94 6.76
C LYS A 35 11.70 -16.43 6.54
N GLN A 36 12.07 -16.09 5.31
CA GLN A 36 13.37 -15.45 5.03
C GLN A 36 13.53 -14.11 5.72
N LEU A 37 12.51 -13.25 5.65
CA LEU A 37 12.50 -11.94 6.29
C LEU A 37 12.54 -12.04 7.82
N SER A 38 11.70 -12.90 8.39
CA SER A 38 11.59 -13.10 9.85
C SER A 38 12.73 -13.92 10.45
N ASN A 39 13.73 -14.29 9.64
CA ASN A 39 14.79 -15.23 10.06
C ASN A 39 14.22 -16.53 10.67
N ASN A 40 13.25 -17.13 9.98
CA ASN A 40 12.45 -18.28 10.40
C ASN A 40 11.55 -18.05 11.63
N GLY A 41 11.33 -16.80 12.04
CA GLY A 41 10.37 -16.43 13.08
C GLY A 41 8.92 -16.59 12.65
N GLU A 42 7.99 -16.43 13.59
CA GLU A 42 6.54 -16.52 13.37
C GLU A 42 5.92 -15.14 13.08
N THR A 43 6.65 -14.07 13.33
CA THR A 43 6.20 -12.68 13.13
C THR A 43 7.27 -11.87 12.42
N LEU A 44 6.86 -10.77 11.76
CA LEU A 44 7.72 -9.74 11.18
C LEU A 44 7.62 -8.46 12.01
N ARG A 45 8.75 -7.79 12.15
CA ARG A 45 8.89 -6.45 12.71
C ARG A 45 9.37 -5.47 11.65
N ARG A 46 9.27 -4.17 11.92
CA ARG A 46 9.71 -3.11 11.01
C ARG A 46 11.17 -3.27 10.58
N GLU A 47 12.04 -3.68 11.51
CA GLU A 47 13.47 -3.88 11.29
C GLU A 47 13.77 -4.95 10.25
N ASP A 48 12.93 -5.97 10.14
CA ASP A 48 13.11 -7.08 9.20
C ASP A 48 13.06 -6.60 7.74
N PHE A 49 12.27 -5.55 7.47
CA PHE A 49 12.18 -4.93 6.15
C PHE A 49 13.46 -4.21 5.72
N ASN A 50 14.36 -3.90 6.67
CA ASN A 50 15.66 -3.26 6.38
C ASN A 50 16.61 -4.19 5.61
N THR A 51 16.31 -5.47 5.52
CA THR A 51 17.08 -6.45 4.76
C THR A 51 16.74 -6.47 3.26
N ILE A 52 15.73 -5.70 2.82
CA ILE A 52 15.27 -5.66 1.43
C ILE A 52 16.02 -4.56 0.67
N PRO A 53 16.97 -4.90 -0.25
CA PRO A 53 17.81 -3.89 -0.90
C PRO A 53 17.03 -2.89 -1.73
N ASP A 54 16.03 -3.34 -2.49
CA ASP A 54 15.22 -2.47 -3.36
C ASP A 54 14.40 -1.47 -2.53
N LEU A 55 13.96 -1.86 -1.34
CA LEU A 55 13.24 -1.00 -0.42
C LEU A 55 14.16 0.06 0.21
N LEU A 56 15.42 -0.29 0.48
CA LEU A 56 16.42 0.67 1.00
C LEU A 56 16.62 1.87 0.06
N CYS A 57 16.44 1.65 -1.24
CA CYS A 57 16.56 2.69 -2.24
C CYS A 57 15.26 3.45 -2.51
N ASN A 58 14.14 3.04 -1.91
CA ASN A 58 12.85 3.70 -2.13
C ASN A 58 12.73 4.96 -1.25
N PRO A 59 12.41 6.14 -1.81
CA PRO A 59 12.27 7.37 -1.03
C PRO A 59 11.13 7.30 0.00
N ILE A 60 10.01 6.65 -0.33
CA ILE A 60 8.84 6.48 0.57
C ILE A 60 8.89 5.15 1.35
N ARG A 61 10.09 4.65 1.63
CA ARG A 61 10.30 3.39 2.34
C ARG A 61 9.59 3.36 3.69
N SER A 62 9.64 4.44 4.44
CA SER A 62 9.01 4.55 5.75
C SER A 62 7.51 4.27 5.67
N GLN A 63 6.82 4.97 4.78
CA GLN A 63 5.38 4.83 4.58
C GLN A 63 5.01 3.42 4.11
N ILE A 64 5.83 2.83 3.21
CA ILE A 64 5.62 1.45 2.76
C ILE A 64 5.72 0.47 3.93
N ILE A 65 6.72 0.62 4.80
CA ILE A 65 6.90 -0.26 5.97
C ILE A 65 5.72 -0.06 6.93
N GLU A 66 5.37 1.18 7.28
CA GLU A 66 4.26 1.45 8.20
C GLU A 66 2.94 0.88 7.70
N ALA A 67 2.69 0.91 6.38
CA ALA A 67 1.48 0.34 5.78
C ALA A 67 1.32 -1.18 6.05
N PHE A 68 2.42 -1.92 6.28
CA PHE A 68 2.36 -3.33 6.69
C PHE A 68 1.91 -3.50 8.15
N PHE A 69 2.04 -2.48 8.99
CA PHE A 69 1.72 -2.53 10.41
C PHE A 69 0.45 -1.74 10.78
N ASP A 70 -0.18 -1.10 9.79
CA ASP A 70 -1.43 -0.38 9.96
C ASP A 70 -2.62 -1.35 9.90
N ARG A 71 -3.37 -1.43 11.00
CA ARG A 71 -4.53 -2.32 11.15
C ARG A 71 -5.63 -2.07 10.12
N ARG A 72 -5.78 -0.83 9.64
CA ARG A 72 -6.74 -0.48 8.59
C ARG A 72 -6.53 -1.30 7.31
N ASN A 73 -5.29 -1.75 7.06
CA ASN A 73 -4.91 -2.51 5.89
C ASN A 73 -5.11 -4.03 6.01
N PHE A 74 -5.59 -4.53 7.17
CA PHE A 74 -5.79 -5.98 7.40
C PHE A 74 -7.17 -6.48 7.01
N ARG A 75 -8.01 -5.65 6.37
CA ARG A 75 -9.39 -5.97 6.02
C ARG A 75 -10.22 -6.41 7.23
N GLN A 76 -9.98 -5.79 8.36
CA GLN A 76 -10.78 -5.95 9.58
C GLN A 76 -11.65 -4.72 9.73
N THR A 77 -12.92 -4.93 10.07
CA THR A 77 -13.87 -3.85 10.36
C THR A 77 -13.42 -3.09 11.62
N ASP A 78 -13.41 -1.76 11.52
CA ASP A 78 -13.17 -0.82 12.63
C ASP A 78 -11.79 -0.94 13.31
N ALA A 79 -10.80 -1.55 12.65
CA ALA A 79 -9.46 -1.64 13.19
C ALA A 79 -8.70 -0.31 12.97
N VAL A 80 -8.27 0.31 14.08
CA VAL A 80 -7.50 1.57 14.09
C VAL A 80 -6.14 1.35 14.73
N GLY A 81 -5.17 2.17 14.33
CA GLY A 81 -3.83 2.18 14.89
C GLY A 81 -2.89 1.15 14.27
N THR A 82 -1.69 1.08 14.83
CA THR A 82 -0.62 0.21 14.33
C THR A 82 -0.32 -0.93 15.30
N VAL A 83 0.29 -1.99 14.77
CA VAL A 83 0.83 -3.10 15.58
C VAL A 83 2.36 -3.07 15.59
N HIS A 84 2.97 -3.71 16.57
CA HIS A 84 4.43 -3.82 16.66
C HIS A 84 4.99 -4.92 15.77
N GLU A 85 4.23 -5.99 15.58
CA GLU A 85 4.60 -7.14 14.76
C GLU A 85 3.38 -7.72 14.07
N ILE A 86 3.59 -8.36 12.91
CA ILE A 86 2.55 -8.99 12.09
C ILE A 86 2.88 -10.45 11.86
N GLY A 87 1.85 -11.30 11.86
CA GLY A 87 1.94 -12.69 11.44
C GLY A 87 1.84 -12.86 9.93
N PHE A 88 1.96 -14.09 9.48
CA PHE A 88 1.91 -14.41 8.05
C PHE A 88 0.55 -14.03 7.42
N GLY A 89 -0.54 -14.16 8.16
CA GLY A 89 -1.89 -13.83 7.67
C GLY A 89 -2.03 -12.34 7.32
N GLU A 90 -1.62 -11.44 8.22
CA GLU A 90 -1.65 -10.00 8.01
C GLU A 90 -0.70 -9.60 6.87
N PHE A 91 0.52 -10.15 6.87
CA PHE A 91 1.47 -9.95 5.77
C PHE A 91 0.87 -10.31 4.41
N LEU A 92 0.20 -11.45 4.31
CA LEU A 92 -0.41 -11.92 3.08
C LEU A 92 -1.58 -11.02 2.64
N VAL A 93 -2.38 -10.53 3.58
CA VAL A 93 -3.48 -9.58 3.30
C VAL A 93 -2.91 -8.28 2.73
N VAL A 94 -1.86 -7.72 3.34
CA VAL A 94 -1.23 -6.50 2.80
C VAL A 94 -0.64 -6.75 1.42
N MET A 95 0.03 -7.89 1.21
CA MET A 95 0.56 -8.26 -0.11
C MET A 95 -0.53 -8.39 -1.17
N SER A 96 -1.76 -8.75 -0.78
CA SER A 96 -2.88 -8.89 -1.72
C SER A 96 -3.32 -7.57 -2.35
N HIS A 97 -3.06 -6.42 -1.70
CA HIS A 97 -3.34 -5.10 -2.30
C HIS A 97 -2.46 -4.80 -3.53
N PHE A 98 -1.31 -5.47 -3.66
CA PHE A 98 -0.41 -5.33 -4.80
C PHE A 98 -0.66 -6.35 -5.92
N ARG A 99 -1.66 -7.22 -5.74
CA ARG A 99 -2.03 -8.21 -6.75
C ARG A 99 -2.81 -7.55 -7.88
N PRO A 100 -2.48 -7.79 -9.17
CA PRO A 100 -3.29 -7.31 -10.27
C PRO A 100 -4.66 -8.01 -10.27
N PRO A 101 -5.71 -7.34 -10.75
CA PRO A 101 -7.03 -7.96 -10.90
C PRO A 101 -6.98 -9.11 -11.91
N SER A 102 -7.80 -10.12 -11.72
CA SER A 102 -7.97 -11.18 -12.70
C SER A 102 -8.63 -10.64 -13.97
N ILE A 103 -8.20 -11.12 -15.13
CA ILE A 103 -8.78 -10.76 -16.45
C ILE A 103 -10.27 -11.15 -16.55
N ARG A 104 -10.72 -12.09 -15.72
CA ARG A 104 -12.09 -12.62 -15.74
C ARG A 104 -13.09 -11.81 -14.91
N LEU A 105 -12.64 -10.78 -14.20
CA LEU A 105 -13.49 -9.94 -13.36
C LEU A 105 -14.34 -9.02 -14.25
N ASP A 106 -15.60 -8.84 -13.86
CA ASP A 106 -16.45 -7.79 -14.42
C ASP A 106 -16.05 -6.40 -13.92
N ASP A 107 -16.68 -5.38 -14.46
CA ASP A 107 -16.29 -3.99 -14.16
C ASP A 107 -16.67 -3.59 -12.72
N GLU A 108 -17.73 -4.16 -12.15
CA GLU A 108 -18.11 -3.94 -10.75
C GLU A 108 -17.07 -4.52 -9.79
N GLN A 109 -16.62 -5.74 -10.05
CA GLN A 109 -15.58 -6.40 -9.27
C GLN A 109 -14.23 -5.68 -9.37
N LYS A 110 -13.89 -5.16 -10.55
CA LYS A 110 -12.68 -4.34 -10.75
C LYS A 110 -12.75 -3.05 -9.94
N GLU A 111 -13.93 -2.40 -9.92
CA GLU A 111 -14.13 -1.17 -9.14
C GLU A 111 -13.98 -1.42 -7.63
N VAL A 112 -14.49 -2.53 -7.12
CA VAL A 112 -14.27 -2.93 -5.71
C VAL A 112 -12.78 -3.06 -5.40
N ILE A 113 -12.01 -3.75 -6.25
CA ILE A 113 -10.56 -3.91 -6.08
C ILE A 113 -9.86 -2.55 -6.18
N ARG A 114 -10.28 -1.70 -7.11
CA ARG A 114 -9.78 -0.35 -7.27
C ARG A 114 -9.96 0.46 -5.97
N MET A 115 -11.15 0.43 -5.40
CA MET A 115 -11.46 1.14 -4.15
C MET A 115 -10.66 0.63 -2.96
N GLU A 116 -10.47 -0.69 -2.85
CA GLU A 116 -9.60 -1.27 -1.82
C GLU A 116 -8.14 -0.81 -1.93
N LYS A 117 -7.60 -0.77 -3.15
CA LYS A 117 -6.24 -0.30 -3.41
C LYS A 117 -6.09 1.19 -3.16
N LEU A 118 -7.07 1.99 -3.56
CA LEU A 118 -7.10 3.42 -3.26
C LEU A 118 -7.15 3.67 -1.76
N ARG A 119 -7.95 2.90 -1.01
CA ARG A 119 -8.01 3.01 0.44
C ARG A 119 -6.66 2.67 1.08
N PHE A 120 -5.98 1.63 0.59
CA PHE A 120 -4.63 1.29 1.04
C PHE A 120 -3.64 2.44 0.80
N LEU A 121 -3.65 3.04 -0.39
CA LEU A 121 -2.78 4.18 -0.71
C LEU A 121 -3.12 5.41 0.13
N PHE A 122 -4.41 5.67 0.34
CA PHE A 122 -4.88 6.76 1.19
C PHE A 122 -4.38 6.59 2.63
N ASN A 123 -4.56 5.39 3.21
CA ASN A 123 -4.10 5.08 4.57
C ASN A 123 -2.58 5.23 4.75
N MET A 124 -1.80 5.03 3.67
CA MET A 124 -0.35 5.25 3.69
C MET A 124 0.04 6.72 3.90
N HIS A 125 -0.85 7.65 3.53
CA HIS A 125 -0.60 9.08 3.58
C HIS A 125 -1.34 9.79 4.71
N ASP A 126 -2.53 9.32 5.08
CA ASP A 126 -3.27 9.70 6.28
C ASP A 126 -2.63 9.00 7.49
N THR A 127 -1.60 9.61 8.07
CA THR A 127 -0.71 8.97 9.06
C THR A 127 -1.26 9.04 10.48
N ASP A 128 -2.05 10.05 10.80
CA ASP A 128 -2.71 10.23 12.11
C ASP A 128 -4.12 9.62 12.15
N ASN A 129 -4.62 9.15 10.99
CA ASN A 129 -5.91 8.49 10.85
C ASN A 129 -7.10 9.40 11.20
N ASP A 130 -7.02 10.67 10.82
CA ASP A 130 -8.12 11.61 10.97
C ASP A 130 -9.13 11.58 9.80
N GLY A 131 -8.80 10.85 8.73
CA GLY A 131 -9.63 10.69 7.54
C GLY A 131 -9.34 11.73 6.44
N THR A 132 -8.30 12.54 6.62
CA THR A 132 -7.82 13.50 5.63
C THR A 132 -6.32 13.39 5.44
N ILE A 133 -5.83 13.60 4.23
CA ILE A 133 -4.41 13.82 3.99
C ILE A 133 -4.18 15.34 4.10
N THR A 134 -3.64 15.76 5.22
CA THR A 134 -3.36 17.16 5.51
C THR A 134 -2.25 17.72 4.61
N LEU A 135 -2.15 19.05 4.52
CA LEU A 135 -1.05 19.70 3.80
C LEU A 135 0.33 19.30 4.37
N GLU A 136 0.43 19.11 5.68
CA GLU A 136 1.69 18.76 6.32
C GLU A 136 2.11 17.32 5.98
N GLU A 137 1.19 16.37 5.99
CA GLU A 137 1.43 14.99 5.56
C GLU A 137 1.81 14.93 4.07
N TYR A 138 1.11 15.67 3.23
CA TYR A 138 1.44 15.74 1.81
C TYR A 138 2.81 16.38 1.54
N ARG A 139 3.16 17.45 2.26
CA ARG A 139 4.52 18.04 2.22
C ARG A 139 5.58 17.03 2.57
N HIS A 140 5.37 16.27 3.64
CA HIS A 140 6.32 15.24 4.07
C HIS A 140 6.58 14.21 2.96
N VAL A 141 5.54 13.71 2.31
CA VAL A 141 5.67 12.77 1.18
C VAL A 141 6.44 13.40 0.01
N VAL A 142 6.09 14.62 -0.38
CA VAL A 142 6.75 15.34 -1.49
C VAL A 142 8.22 15.61 -1.16
N GLU A 143 8.54 16.02 0.07
CA GLU A 143 9.93 16.20 0.53
C GLU A 143 10.72 14.90 0.43
N GLU A 144 10.18 13.78 0.88
CA GLU A 144 10.85 12.48 0.79
C GLU A 144 11.07 12.03 -0.66
N LEU A 145 10.06 12.17 -1.52
CA LEU A 145 10.16 11.84 -2.94
C LEU A 145 11.22 12.67 -3.67
N LEU A 146 11.33 13.95 -3.36
CA LEU A 146 12.22 14.89 -4.04
C LEU A 146 13.62 14.98 -3.40
N SER A 147 13.77 14.65 -2.11
CA SER A 147 15.04 14.75 -1.37
C SER A 147 16.16 13.93 -1.99
N ARG A 148 15.82 12.79 -2.61
CA ARG A 148 16.81 11.89 -3.24
C ARG A 148 17.28 12.36 -4.61
N SER A 149 16.56 13.25 -5.27
CA SER A 149 17.00 13.79 -6.57
C SER A 149 18.24 14.68 -6.42
N GLY A 150 18.54 15.17 -5.20
CA GLY A 150 19.65 16.08 -4.94
C GLY A 150 19.53 17.43 -5.67
N ALA A 151 18.54 17.55 -6.55
CA ALA A 151 18.37 18.69 -7.44
C ALA A 151 17.48 19.79 -6.85
N LEU A 152 16.66 19.46 -5.85
CA LEU A 152 15.67 20.38 -5.29
C LEU A 152 15.88 20.52 -3.77
N GLY A 153 15.98 21.77 -3.30
CA GLY A 153 16.01 22.07 -1.87
C GLY A 153 14.65 21.86 -1.21
N LYS A 154 14.64 21.71 0.12
CA LYS A 154 13.42 21.50 0.91
C LYS A 154 12.36 22.57 0.69
N GLU A 155 12.75 23.83 0.58
CA GLU A 155 11.81 24.95 0.32
C GLU A 155 11.12 24.81 -1.05
N THR A 156 11.84 24.32 -2.07
CA THR A 156 11.23 24.06 -3.38
C THR A 156 10.24 22.90 -3.32
N ALA A 157 10.57 21.81 -2.61
CA ALA A 157 9.68 20.67 -2.40
C ALA A 157 8.39 21.11 -1.67
N LYS A 158 8.54 21.96 -0.66
CA LYS A 158 7.42 22.56 0.08
C LYS A 158 6.52 23.41 -0.82
N GLY A 159 7.11 24.30 -1.62
CA GLY A 159 6.36 25.11 -2.58
C GLY A 159 5.62 24.28 -3.63
N ILE A 160 6.20 23.16 -4.07
CA ILE A 160 5.53 22.20 -4.98
C ILE A 160 4.33 21.56 -4.30
N ALA A 161 4.49 21.11 -3.04
CA ALA A 161 3.39 20.52 -2.28
C ALA A 161 2.25 21.53 -2.03
N ASP A 162 2.58 22.74 -1.67
CA ASP A 162 1.60 23.80 -1.42
C ASP A 162 0.80 24.14 -2.70
N ALA A 163 1.49 24.30 -3.83
CA ALA A 163 0.85 24.54 -5.10
C ALA A 163 -0.06 23.39 -5.53
N ALA A 164 0.39 22.16 -5.39
CA ALA A 164 -0.41 20.97 -5.71
C ALA A 164 -1.64 20.85 -4.81
N MET A 165 -1.52 21.14 -3.51
CA MET A 165 -2.66 21.11 -2.60
C MET A 165 -3.70 22.17 -2.93
N LEU A 166 -3.29 23.37 -3.34
CA LEU A 166 -4.20 24.40 -3.83
C LEU A 166 -4.94 23.99 -5.10
N GLU A 167 -4.24 23.32 -6.02
CA GLU A 167 -4.87 22.78 -7.22
C GLU A 167 -5.92 21.70 -6.87
N VAL A 168 -5.58 20.81 -5.96
CA VAL A 168 -6.49 19.77 -5.44
C VAL A 168 -7.73 20.41 -4.80
N ALA A 169 -7.55 21.42 -3.97
CA ALA A 169 -8.65 22.16 -3.34
C ALA A 169 -9.59 22.76 -4.41
N SER A 170 -9.02 23.41 -5.41
CA SER A 170 -9.77 24.00 -6.53
C SER A 170 -10.59 22.97 -7.32
N ILE A 171 -10.01 21.79 -7.59
CA ILE A 171 -10.69 20.71 -8.32
C ILE A 171 -11.79 20.05 -7.47
N SER A 172 -11.55 19.94 -6.16
CA SER A 172 -12.43 19.20 -5.25
C SER A 172 -13.63 20.02 -4.79
N MET A 173 -13.41 21.28 -4.44
CA MET A 173 -14.40 22.17 -3.87
C MET A 173 -15.01 23.14 -4.89
N GLY A 174 -14.40 23.25 -6.08
CA GLY A 174 -14.81 24.22 -7.08
C GLY A 174 -14.37 25.63 -6.70
N HIS A 175 -15.31 26.59 -6.66
CA HIS A 175 -15.02 27.97 -6.26
C HIS A 175 -14.95 28.03 -4.72
N MET A 176 -13.76 28.28 -4.18
CA MET A 176 -13.59 28.53 -2.74
C MET A 176 -13.88 29.99 -2.44
N GLU A 177 -14.66 30.23 -1.38
CA GLU A 177 -14.82 31.57 -0.84
C GLU A 177 -13.51 32.05 -0.18
N PRO A 178 -13.25 33.36 -0.10
CA PRO A 178 -11.98 33.90 0.42
C PRO A 178 -11.63 33.49 1.85
N ASP A 179 -12.64 33.12 2.65
CA ASP A 179 -12.50 32.71 4.06
C ASP A 179 -12.61 31.19 4.26
N GLU A 180 -12.71 30.42 3.16
CA GLU A 180 -12.86 28.97 3.22
C GLU A 180 -11.48 28.32 3.34
N PHE A 181 -11.32 27.46 4.35
CA PHE A 181 -10.08 26.73 4.62
C PHE A 181 -10.20 25.30 4.12
N TYR A 182 -9.26 24.86 3.32
CA TYR A 182 -9.19 23.47 2.87
C TYR A 182 -8.37 22.65 3.88
N GLU A 183 -9.05 21.81 4.66
CA GLU A 183 -8.43 21.03 5.74
C GLU A 183 -7.50 19.94 5.20
N GLY A 184 -7.77 19.38 4.03
CA GLY A 184 -6.96 18.37 3.41
C GLY A 184 -7.73 17.52 2.40
N ILE A 185 -7.05 16.53 1.83
CA ILE A 185 -7.60 15.62 0.84
C ILE A 185 -8.38 14.51 1.56
N THR A 186 -9.70 14.52 1.46
CA THR A 186 -10.55 13.42 1.93
C THR A 186 -10.42 12.22 1.00
N PHE A 187 -10.86 11.03 1.44
CA PHE A 187 -10.85 9.85 0.57
C PHE A 187 -11.69 10.04 -0.71
N GLU A 188 -12.79 10.77 -0.62
CA GLU A 188 -13.63 11.09 -1.79
C GLU A 188 -12.86 11.95 -2.79
N HIS A 189 -12.17 13.00 -2.32
CA HIS A 189 -11.31 13.83 -3.16
C HIS A 189 -10.17 13.02 -3.77
N PHE A 190 -9.53 12.15 -2.98
CA PHE A 190 -8.45 11.28 -3.45
C PHE A 190 -8.91 10.32 -4.56
N ASN A 191 -10.09 9.71 -4.40
CA ASN A 191 -10.69 8.87 -5.43
C ASN A 191 -10.99 9.67 -6.71
N LYS A 192 -11.53 10.88 -6.59
CA LYS A 192 -11.84 11.75 -7.73
C LYS A 192 -10.58 12.16 -8.49
N LEU A 193 -9.51 12.52 -7.78
CA LEU A 193 -8.22 12.89 -8.37
C LEU A 193 -7.58 11.74 -9.15
N LEU A 194 -7.71 10.51 -8.65
CA LEU A 194 -7.10 9.33 -9.25
C LEU A 194 -8.03 8.57 -10.20
N LYS A 195 -9.19 9.14 -10.56
CA LYS A 195 -10.21 8.48 -11.39
C LYS A 195 -9.67 8.00 -12.72
N GLU A 196 -8.82 8.79 -13.38
CA GLU A 196 -8.24 8.46 -14.68
C GLU A 196 -7.02 7.53 -14.60
N PHE A 197 -6.58 7.18 -13.39
CA PHE A 197 -5.45 6.29 -13.20
C PHE A 197 -5.93 4.85 -13.00
N GLU A 198 -5.36 3.92 -13.75
CA GLU A 198 -5.60 2.48 -13.64
C GLU A 198 -4.85 1.89 -12.43
N ILE A 199 -5.18 2.36 -11.22
CA ILE A 199 -4.51 1.95 -9.97
C ILE A 199 -4.58 0.45 -9.78
N GLU A 200 -5.71 -0.17 -10.13
CA GLU A 200 -5.94 -1.61 -9.97
C GLU A 200 -4.93 -2.46 -10.74
N SER A 201 -4.45 -2.00 -11.88
CA SER A 201 -3.46 -2.70 -12.72
C SER A 201 -2.02 -2.22 -12.50
N ARG A 202 -1.83 -0.95 -12.11
CA ARG A 202 -0.50 -0.33 -11.95
C ARG A 202 0.10 -0.54 -10.57
N MET A 203 -0.72 -0.76 -9.54
CA MET A 203 -0.25 -1.01 -8.18
C MET A 203 0.30 -2.43 -8.08
N ASN A 204 1.59 -2.57 -8.30
CA ASN A 204 2.34 -3.81 -8.17
C ASN A 204 3.63 -3.58 -7.41
N ILE A 205 4.22 -4.63 -6.87
CA ILE A 205 5.46 -4.56 -6.09
C ILE A 205 6.42 -5.66 -6.53
N ARG A 206 7.71 -5.32 -6.61
CA ARG A 206 8.79 -6.30 -6.60
C ARG A 206 9.22 -6.51 -5.16
N PHE A 207 9.15 -7.76 -4.73
CA PHE A 207 9.46 -8.12 -3.38
C PHE A 207 10.43 -9.30 -3.35
N MET A 208 11.68 -9.06 -2.97
CA MET A 208 12.72 -10.09 -2.88
C MET A 208 12.81 -10.97 -4.13
N ASN A 209 12.96 -10.36 -5.31
CA ASN A 209 12.97 -11.02 -6.62
C ASN A 209 11.64 -11.66 -7.04
N MET A 210 10.56 -11.34 -6.35
CA MET A 210 9.22 -11.72 -6.70
C MET A 210 8.49 -10.50 -7.25
N ASP A 211 7.96 -10.62 -8.46
CA ASP A 211 7.14 -9.60 -9.08
C ASP A 211 5.68 -10.04 -8.97
N THR A 212 4.84 -9.24 -8.33
CA THR A 212 3.41 -9.56 -8.16
C THR A 212 2.66 -9.65 -9.50
N THR A 213 3.18 -9.03 -10.56
CA THR A 213 2.61 -9.14 -11.91
C THR A 213 2.84 -10.52 -12.52
N THR A 214 3.90 -11.23 -12.13
CA THR A 214 4.22 -12.58 -12.65
C THR A 214 3.50 -13.68 -11.89
N LEU A 215 3.03 -13.41 -10.68
CA LEU A 215 2.27 -14.36 -9.87
C LEU A 215 0.86 -14.65 -10.40
N CYS A 216 0.40 -13.88 -11.38
CA CYS A 216 -0.98 -13.94 -11.88
C CYS A 216 -1.09 -14.48 -13.32
N LYS A 217 -0.01 -15.08 -13.86
CA LYS A 217 -0.01 -15.77 -15.15
C LYS A 217 -0.33 -17.23 -15.03
#